data_0b4ee2d07c215faccc49491fc2694783
#
_entry.id   0b4ee2d07c215faccc49491fc2694783
#
_cell.length_a   1.000
_cell.length_b   1.000
_cell.length_c   1.000
_cell.angle_alpha   90.00
_cell.angle_beta   90.00
_cell.angle_gamma   90.00
#
_symmetry.space_group_name_H-M   'P 1'
#
loop_
_entity.id
_entity.type
_entity.pdbx_description
1 polymer ?
#
loop_
_entity_poly.entity_id
_entity_poly.type
_entity_poly.pdbx_seq_one_letter_code
_entity_poly.pdbx_strand_id
1 'polypeptide(L)'
;MEEILNDSVVTDELERFEKKYNQERKEGAVSTTTQFEYAYCMVRSDFASDMKTGLVLLEDLFVRHPEGRRDYLYYMAIGHTRLKEYSEAMKHAQAFLEIEPNNQQVIALEELIGKRMDIEGMKGVAKATGAVLVVGGILGLGLALLKK
;
A
#
# COMPACT_ATOMS: atom_id res chain seq x y z
N MET A 1 11.79 -2.96 9.21
CA MET A 1 10.65 -2.81 8.28
C MET A 1 9.58 -3.89 8.47
N GLU A 2 9.97 -5.13 8.73
CA GLU A 2 8.99 -6.18 9.08
C GLU A 2 8.10 -5.77 10.24
N GLU A 3 8.66 -5.13 11.25
CA GLU A 3 7.93 -4.68 12.43
C GLU A 3 6.81 -3.71 12.06
N ILE A 4 7.07 -2.80 11.13
CA ILE A 4 6.07 -1.82 10.67
C ILE A 4 4.94 -2.53 9.92
N LEU A 5 5.28 -3.51 9.09
CA LEU A 5 4.29 -4.28 8.33
C LEU A 5 3.41 -5.13 9.23
N ASN A 6 3.95 -5.59 10.35
CA ASN A 6 3.23 -6.44 11.29
C ASN A 6 2.55 -5.66 12.42
N ASP A 7 2.69 -4.33 12.42
CA ASP A 7 2.07 -3.46 13.42
C ASP A 7 0.57 -3.35 13.14
N SER A 8 -0.22 -4.12 13.88
CA SER A 8 -1.68 -4.13 13.75
C SER A 8 -2.31 -3.00 14.57
N VAL A 9 -3.39 -2.46 14.06
CA VAL A 9 -4.19 -1.48 14.78
C VAL A 9 -4.99 -2.15 15.90
N VAL A 10 -5.09 -1.48 17.04
CA VAL A 10 -5.94 -1.93 18.14
C VAL A 10 -7.41 -1.78 17.73
N THR A 11 -8.21 -2.82 17.98
CA THR A 11 -9.63 -2.86 17.59
C THR A 11 -10.41 -1.63 18.09
N ASP A 12 -10.17 -1.21 19.33
CA ASP A 12 -10.84 -0.05 19.92
C ASP A 12 -10.52 1.24 19.17
N GLU A 13 -9.28 1.38 18.73
CA GLU A 13 -8.85 2.54 17.95
C GLU A 13 -9.54 2.54 16.58
N LEU A 14 -9.58 1.40 15.93
CA LEU A 14 -10.25 1.25 14.63
C LEU A 14 -11.74 1.60 14.74
N GLU A 15 -12.42 1.07 15.76
CA GLU A 15 -13.84 1.35 15.98
C GLU A 15 -14.09 2.84 16.22
N ARG A 16 -13.21 3.50 16.95
CA ARG A 16 -13.34 4.93 17.25
C ARG A 16 -13.24 5.77 15.98
N PHE A 17 -12.27 5.48 15.12
CA PHE A 17 -12.10 6.22 13.88
C PHE A 17 -13.20 5.89 12.86
N GLU A 18 -13.64 4.65 12.82
CA GLU A 18 -14.77 4.23 11.98
C GLU A 18 -16.05 4.99 12.35
N LYS A 19 -16.32 5.09 13.64
CA LYS A 19 -17.49 5.81 14.14
C LYS A 19 -17.43 7.28 13.76
N LYS A 20 -16.28 7.91 13.92
CA LYS A 20 -16.09 9.30 13.56
C LYS A 20 -16.26 9.53 12.06
N TYR A 21 -15.68 8.65 11.25
CA TYR A 21 -15.80 8.71 9.80
C TYR A 21 -17.26 8.58 9.35
N ASN A 22 -17.99 7.60 9.89
CA ASN A 22 -19.39 7.37 9.54
C ASN A 22 -20.26 8.55 9.97
N GLN A 23 -19.98 9.16 11.11
CA GLN A 23 -20.71 10.33 11.57
C GLN A 23 -20.53 11.51 10.63
N GLU A 24 -19.30 11.80 10.23
CA GLU A 24 -19.01 12.89 9.31
C GLU A 24 -19.64 12.63 7.93
N ARG A 25 -19.68 11.37 7.48
CA ARG A 25 -20.39 11.01 6.25
C ARG A 25 -21.86 11.34 6.32
N LYS A 26 -22.50 11.03 7.43
CA LYS A 26 -23.93 11.35 7.64
C LYS A 26 -24.18 12.85 7.61
N GLU A 27 -23.23 13.62 8.10
CA GLU A 27 -23.29 15.08 8.13
C GLU A 27 -23.02 15.69 6.76
N GLY A 28 -22.58 14.88 5.80
CA GLY A 28 -22.37 15.30 4.42
C GLY A 28 -20.98 15.79 4.09
N ALA A 29 -20.06 15.82 5.06
CA ALA A 29 -18.70 16.30 4.83
C ALA A 29 -17.71 15.54 5.72
N VAL A 30 -16.85 14.74 5.09
CA VAL A 30 -15.75 14.06 5.79
C VAL A 30 -14.50 14.90 5.64
N SER A 31 -13.86 15.26 6.77
CA SER A 31 -12.61 16.01 6.72
C SER A 31 -11.48 15.12 6.19
N THR A 32 -10.49 15.74 5.57
CA THR A 32 -9.28 15.06 5.08
C THR A 32 -8.59 14.31 6.21
N THR A 33 -8.48 14.94 7.37
CA THR A 33 -7.85 14.34 8.56
C THR A 33 -8.59 13.07 9.00
N THR A 34 -9.92 13.13 9.10
CA THR A 34 -10.73 11.99 9.52
C THR A 34 -10.60 10.83 8.53
N GLN A 35 -10.68 11.13 7.25
CA GLN A 35 -10.55 10.10 6.22
C GLN A 35 -9.16 9.46 6.26
N PHE A 36 -8.12 10.26 6.43
CA PHE A 36 -6.75 9.75 6.51
C PHE A 36 -6.55 8.86 7.74
N GLU A 37 -7.00 9.33 8.91
CA GLU A 37 -6.88 8.55 10.16
C GLU A 37 -7.60 7.22 10.05
N TYR A 38 -8.80 7.22 9.48
CA TYR A 38 -9.55 5.99 9.29
C TYR A 38 -8.85 5.07 8.29
N ALA A 39 -8.41 5.60 7.16
CA ALA A 39 -7.67 4.83 6.15
C ALA A 39 -6.39 4.24 6.74
N TYR A 40 -5.65 5.01 7.51
CA TYR A 40 -4.44 4.58 8.21
C TYR A 40 -4.73 3.37 9.12
N CYS A 41 -5.82 3.42 9.88
CA CYS A 41 -6.22 2.29 10.71
C CYS A 41 -6.63 1.08 9.87
N MET A 42 -7.35 1.31 8.78
CA MET A 42 -7.84 0.23 7.92
C MET A 42 -6.70 -0.52 7.23
N VAL A 43 -5.66 0.16 6.76
CA VAL A 43 -4.52 -0.54 6.13
C VAL A 43 -3.69 -1.32 7.14
N ARG A 44 -3.85 -1.03 8.43
CA ARG A 44 -3.18 -1.75 9.53
C ARG A 44 -4.04 -2.83 10.16
N SER A 45 -5.26 -3.00 9.69
CA SER A 45 -6.15 -4.07 10.16
C SER A 45 -5.59 -5.44 9.80
N ASP A 46 -6.00 -6.47 10.54
CA ASP A 46 -5.62 -7.85 10.24
C ASP A 46 -6.49 -8.48 9.15
N PHE A 47 -7.54 -7.78 8.70
CA PHE A 47 -8.45 -8.30 7.70
C PHE A 47 -8.20 -7.69 6.33
N ALA A 48 -8.09 -8.54 5.31
CA ALA A 48 -7.83 -8.10 3.94
C ALA A 48 -8.91 -7.14 3.41
N SER A 49 -10.17 -7.36 3.77
CA SER A 49 -11.27 -6.47 3.36
C SER A 49 -11.08 -5.05 3.89
N ASP A 50 -10.60 -4.93 5.13
CA ASP A 50 -10.32 -3.64 5.73
C ASP A 50 -9.15 -2.95 5.04
N MET A 51 -8.08 -3.69 4.78
CA MET A 51 -6.91 -3.16 4.08
C MET A 51 -7.30 -2.59 2.71
N LYS A 52 -8.15 -3.32 1.97
CA LYS A 52 -8.63 -2.88 0.66
C LYS A 52 -9.45 -1.59 0.75
N THR A 53 -10.32 -1.50 1.75
CA THR A 53 -11.08 -0.27 2.00
C THR A 53 -10.15 0.89 2.31
N GLY A 54 -9.14 0.66 3.15
CA GLY A 54 -8.15 1.68 3.47
C GLY A 54 -7.41 2.18 2.24
N LEU A 55 -7.04 1.27 1.34
CA LEU A 55 -6.38 1.64 0.10
C LEU A 55 -7.27 2.50 -0.80
N VAL A 56 -8.56 2.17 -0.90
CA VAL A 56 -9.51 2.98 -1.66
C VAL A 56 -9.61 4.39 -1.10
N LEU A 57 -9.67 4.51 0.22
CA LEU A 57 -9.75 5.81 0.88
C LEU A 57 -8.47 6.63 0.68
N LEU A 58 -7.31 6.00 0.71
CA LEU A 58 -6.03 6.65 0.45
C LEU A 58 -5.91 7.11 -1.01
N GLU A 59 -6.38 6.29 -1.93
CA GLU A 59 -6.39 6.62 -3.36
C GLU A 59 -7.26 7.85 -3.63
N ASP A 60 -8.42 7.91 -3.00
CA ASP A 60 -9.30 9.08 -3.09
C ASP A 60 -8.60 10.35 -2.58
N LEU A 61 -7.92 10.24 -1.43
CA LEU A 61 -7.15 11.36 -0.89
C LEU A 61 -6.01 11.76 -1.82
N PHE A 62 -5.33 10.78 -2.41
CA PHE A 62 -4.23 11.04 -3.33
C PHE A 62 -4.67 11.92 -4.51
N VAL A 63 -5.85 11.64 -5.04
CA VAL A 63 -6.40 12.41 -6.17
C VAL A 63 -6.86 13.79 -5.73
N ARG A 64 -7.59 13.89 -4.60
CA ARG A 64 -8.23 15.13 -4.18
C ARG A 64 -7.34 16.09 -3.40
N HIS A 65 -6.31 15.56 -2.72
CA HIS A 65 -5.46 16.35 -1.82
C HIS A 65 -3.97 16.14 -2.13
N PRO A 66 -3.44 16.82 -3.15
CA PRO A 66 -2.04 16.62 -3.60
C PRO A 66 -0.99 16.88 -2.51
N GLU A 67 -1.30 17.73 -1.55
CA GLU A 67 -0.36 18.11 -0.48
C GLU A 67 0.01 16.96 0.44
N GLY A 68 -0.82 15.92 0.52
CA GLY A 68 -0.57 14.75 1.35
C GLY A 68 -0.01 13.55 0.60
N ARG A 69 0.30 13.69 -0.69
CA ARG A 69 0.67 12.55 -1.54
C ARG A 69 1.81 11.71 -1.02
N ARG A 70 2.82 12.35 -0.41
CA ARG A 70 3.94 11.62 0.19
C ARG A 70 3.45 10.59 1.21
N ASP A 71 2.61 11.01 2.13
CA ASP A 71 2.09 10.15 3.19
C ASP A 71 1.13 9.09 2.62
N TYR A 72 0.29 9.47 1.67
CA TYR A 72 -0.63 8.51 1.05
C TYR A 72 0.13 7.42 0.31
N LEU A 73 1.19 7.76 -0.42
CA LEU A 73 2.04 6.78 -1.11
C LEU A 73 2.68 5.81 -0.13
N TYR A 74 3.14 6.31 1.02
CA TYR A 74 3.75 5.47 2.04
C TYR A 74 2.77 4.41 2.55
N TYR A 75 1.58 4.83 2.95
CA TYR A 75 0.61 3.89 3.50
C TYR A 75 -0.02 3.00 2.44
N MET A 76 -0.13 3.46 1.20
CA MET A 76 -0.53 2.59 0.10
C MET A 76 0.54 1.51 -0.16
N ALA A 77 1.81 1.86 -0.12
CA ALA A 77 2.88 0.87 -0.26
C ALA A 77 2.80 -0.18 0.86
N ILE A 78 2.57 0.24 2.10
CA ILE A 78 2.41 -0.68 3.23
C ILE A 78 1.19 -1.57 3.04
N GLY A 79 0.04 -1.00 2.69
CA GLY A 79 -1.19 -1.75 2.50
C GLY A 79 -1.09 -2.80 1.39
N HIS A 80 -0.53 -2.42 0.25
CA HIS A 80 -0.32 -3.36 -0.84
C HIS A 80 0.68 -4.48 -0.46
N THR A 81 1.73 -4.13 0.29
CA THR A 81 2.69 -5.14 0.77
C THR A 81 2.02 -6.14 1.69
N ARG A 82 1.18 -5.66 2.61
CA ARG A 82 0.43 -6.54 3.53
C ARG A 82 -0.55 -7.45 2.79
N LEU A 83 -1.12 -6.97 1.69
CA LEU A 83 -2.00 -7.76 0.82
C LEU A 83 -1.24 -8.66 -0.15
N LYS A 84 0.09 -8.64 -0.11
CA LYS A 84 0.96 -9.39 -1.03
C LYS A 84 0.81 -8.94 -2.48
N GLU A 85 0.37 -7.74 -2.69
CA GLU A 85 0.29 -7.10 -4.01
C GLU A 85 1.60 -6.34 -4.26
N TYR A 86 2.68 -7.11 -4.42
CA TYR A 86 4.04 -6.55 -4.41
C TYR A 86 4.34 -5.65 -5.59
N SER A 87 3.78 -5.94 -6.74
CA SER A 87 3.95 -5.10 -7.92
C SER A 87 3.40 -3.69 -7.68
N GLU A 88 2.18 -3.61 -7.12
CA GLU A 88 1.56 -2.34 -6.77
C GLU A 88 2.32 -1.66 -5.63
N ALA A 89 2.73 -2.43 -4.62
CA ALA A 89 3.51 -1.89 -3.51
C ALA A 89 4.80 -1.24 -4.01
N MET A 90 5.49 -1.89 -4.94
CA MET A 90 6.72 -1.37 -5.51
C MET A 90 6.51 -0.04 -6.23
N LYS A 91 5.45 0.08 -7.01
CA LYS A 91 5.11 1.32 -7.71
C LYS A 91 4.94 2.48 -6.73
N HIS A 92 4.24 2.25 -5.64
CA HIS A 92 3.97 3.28 -4.64
C HIS A 92 5.25 3.66 -3.86
N ALA A 93 6.07 2.66 -3.50
CA ALA A 93 7.34 2.92 -2.84
C ALA A 93 8.28 3.74 -3.73
N GLN A 94 8.36 3.39 -5.01
CA GLN A 94 9.19 4.12 -5.98
C GLN A 94 8.69 5.54 -6.19
N ALA A 95 7.37 5.72 -6.28
CA ALA A 95 6.79 7.05 -6.40
C ALA A 95 7.10 7.92 -5.17
N PHE A 96 7.06 7.31 -3.97
CA PHE A 96 7.48 8.02 -2.76
C PHE A 96 8.94 8.47 -2.84
N LEU A 97 9.81 7.58 -3.30
CA LEU A 97 11.25 7.88 -3.40
C LEU A 97 11.57 8.95 -4.45
N GLU A 98 10.68 9.20 -5.38
CA GLU A 98 10.81 10.35 -6.27
C GLU A 98 10.64 11.66 -5.50
N ILE A 99 9.84 11.65 -4.45
CA ILE A 99 9.62 12.83 -3.59
C ILE A 99 10.72 12.94 -2.53
N GLU A 100 11.06 11.84 -1.89
CA GLU A 100 12.11 11.77 -0.86
C GLU A 100 13.11 10.65 -1.17
N PRO A 101 14.10 10.89 -2.03
CA PRO A 101 15.03 9.83 -2.47
C PRO A 101 15.88 9.22 -1.36
N ASN A 102 16.08 9.94 -0.27
CA ASN A 102 16.96 9.51 0.82
C ASN A 102 16.22 8.98 2.05
N ASN A 103 14.92 8.73 1.93
CA ASN A 103 14.14 8.22 3.05
C ASN A 103 14.49 6.76 3.32
N GLN A 104 15.21 6.52 4.43
CA GLN A 104 15.74 5.20 4.76
C GLN A 104 14.65 4.15 5.03
N GLN A 105 13.52 4.56 5.60
CA GLN A 105 12.40 3.65 5.83
C GLN A 105 11.83 3.11 4.52
N VAL A 106 11.66 3.99 3.54
CA VAL A 106 11.08 3.58 2.25
C VAL A 106 12.11 2.84 1.40
N ILE A 107 13.38 3.19 1.48
CA ILE A 107 14.45 2.41 0.83
C ILE A 107 14.42 0.98 1.36
N ALA A 108 14.33 0.81 2.69
CA ALA A 108 14.24 -0.52 3.31
C ALA A 108 12.96 -1.25 2.89
N LEU A 109 11.86 -0.54 2.78
CA LEU A 109 10.59 -1.12 2.31
C LEU A 109 10.70 -1.58 0.86
N GLU A 110 11.30 -0.77 -0.01
CA GLU A 110 11.51 -1.14 -1.40
C GLU A 110 12.35 -2.42 -1.52
N GLU A 111 13.43 -2.51 -0.75
CA GLU A 111 14.27 -3.71 -0.71
C GLU A 111 13.49 -4.94 -0.26
N LEU A 112 12.69 -4.79 0.79
CA LEU A 112 11.85 -5.88 1.31
C LEU A 112 10.83 -6.34 0.28
N ILE A 113 10.16 -5.40 -0.37
CA ILE A 113 9.20 -5.70 -1.44
C ILE A 113 9.89 -6.46 -2.57
N GLY A 114 11.08 -6.00 -2.98
CA GLY A 114 11.86 -6.66 -4.02
C GLY A 114 12.19 -8.11 -3.68
N LYS A 115 12.62 -8.35 -2.45
CA LYS A 115 12.91 -9.71 -1.98
C LYS A 115 11.67 -10.60 -2.00
N ARG A 116 10.54 -10.07 -1.58
CA ARG A 116 9.28 -10.83 -1.58
C ARG A 116 8.78 -11.11 -2.99
N MET A 117 8.97 -10.16 -3.91
CA MET A 117 8.66 -10.38 -5.32
C MET A 117 9.49 -11.52 -5.90
N ASP A 118 10.77 -11.56 -5.60
CA ASP A 118 11.66 -12.62 -6.07
C ASP A 118 11.22 -13.98 -5.53
N ILE A 119 10.89 -14.07 -4.25
CA ILE A 119 10.43 -15.31 -3.63
C ILE A 119 9.12 -15.78 -4.27
N GLU A 120 8.15 -14.91 -4.46
CA GLU A 120 6.88 -15.26 -5.09
C GLU A 120 7.08 -15.68 -6.55
N GLY A 121 7.96 -15.00 -7.27
CA GLY A 121 8.35 -15.36 -8.62
C GLY A 121 8.99 -16.75 -8.67
N MET A 122 9.87 -17.05 -7.75
CA MET A 122 10.50 -18.38 -7.64
C MET A 122 9.47 -19.48 -7.33
N LYS A 123 8.52 -19.20 -6.46
CA LYS A 123 7.44 -20.14 -6.18
C LYS A 123 6.60 -20.41 -7.42
N GLY A 124 6.33 -19.38 -8.20
CA GLY A 124 5.65 -19.52 -9.48
C GLY A 124 6.45 -20.36 -10.46
N VAL A 125 7.76 -20.15 -10.53
CA VAL A 125 8.68 -20.94 -11.36
C VAL A 125 8.64 -22.42 -10.96
N ALA A 126 8.63 -22.70 -9.65
CA ALA A 126 8.61 -24.08 -9.16
C ALA A 126 7.30 -24.78 -9.47
N LYS A 127 6.19 -24.07 -9.63
CA LYS A 127 4.86 -24.64 -9.82
C LYS A 127 4.45 -24.78 -11.28
N ALA A 128 4.97 -23.97 -12.16
CA ALA A 128 4.51 -23.89 -13.53
C ALA A 128 5.66 -23.98 -14.52
N THR A 129 5.50 -24.86 -15.50
CA THR A 129 6.38 -24.88 -16.66
C THR A 129 6.24 -23.53 -17.38
N GLY A 130 7.33 -22.83 -17.57
CA GLY A 130 7.28 -21.51 -18.19
C GLY A 130 7.19 -20.36 -17.22
N ALA A 131 7.40 -20.64 -15.95
CA ALA A 131 7.37 -19.61 -14.93
C ALA A 131 8.46 -18.54 -15.14
N VAL A 132 9.53 -18.88 -15.85
CA VAL A 132 10.52 -17.90 -16.28
C VAL A 132 9.85 -16.84 -17.15
N LEU A 133 8.92 -17.27 -18.01
CA LEU A 133 8.14 -16.35 -18.85
C LEU A 133 7.21 -15.48 -18.00
N VAL A 134 6.63 -16.05 -16.96
CA VAL A 134 5.75 -15.30 -16.05
C VAL A 134 6.55 -14.21 -15.32
N VAL A 135 7.72 -14.58 -14.76
CA VAL A 135 8.60 -13.61 -14.12
C VAL A 135 9.08 -12.56 -15.12
N GLY A 136 9.52 -12.99 -16.28
CA GLY A 136 9.92 -12.09 -17.36
C GLY A 136 8.76 -11.21 -17.83
N GLY A 137 7.56 -11.78 -17.91
CA GLY A 137 6.35 -11.05 -18.28
C GLY A 137 5.99 -9.96 -17.28
N ILE A 138 6.07 -10.27 -15.99
CA ILE A 138 5.81 -9.28 -14.93
C ILE A 138 6.83 -8.16 -15.01
N LEU A 139 8.11 -8.47 -15.12
CA LEU A 139 9.17 -7.48 -15.24
C LEU A 139 9.02 -6.68 -16.53
N GLY A 140 8.69 -7.35 -17.63
CA GLY A 140 8.45 -6.69 -18.92
C GLY A 140 7.28 -5.73 -18.86
N LEU A 141 6.19 -6.13 -18.23
CA LEU A 141 5.03 -5.26 -18.05
C LEU A 141 5.36 -4.08 -17.16
N GLY A 142 6.09 -4.33 -16.07
CA GLY A 142 6.53 -3.25 -15.19
C GLY A 142 7.38 -2.23 -15.91
N LEU A 143 8.34 -2.68 -16.71
CA LEU A 143 9.19 -1.81 -17.50
C LEU A 143 8.39 -1.06 -18.57
N ALA A 144 7.44 -1.73 -19.23
CA ALA A 144 6.60 -1.10 -20.23
C ALA A 144 5.73 -0.01 -19.62
N LEU A 145 5.19 -0.25 -18.43
CA LEU A 145 4.41 0.75 -17.71
C LEU A 145 5.26 1.93 -17.25
N LEU A 146 6.49 1.67 -16.81
CA LEU A 146 7.41 2.71 -16.39
C LEU A 146 7.87 3.60 -17.55
N LYS A 147 7.90 3.07 -18.74
CA LYS A 147 8.29 3.83 -19.94
C LYS A 147 7.18 4.74 -20.47
N LYS A 148 6.00 4.57 -20.00
CA LYS A 148 4.87 5.41 -20.35
C LYS A 148 4.71 6.55 -19.37
#